data_c1f912f907d74e4a5e033105d59848be
#
_entry.id   c1f912f907d74e4a5e033105d59848be
#
_cell.length_a   1.000
_cell.length_b   1.000
_cell.length_c   1.000
_cell.angle_alpha   90.00
_cell.angle_beta   90.00
_cell.angle_gamma   90.00
#
_symmetry.space_group_name_H-M   'P 1'
#
loop_
_entity.id
_entity.type
_entity.pdbx_description
1 polymer ?
#
loop_
_entity_poly.entity_id
_entity_poly.type
_entity_poly.pdbx_seq_one_letter_code
_entity_poly.pdbx_strand_id
1 'polypeptide(L)'
;MAKQKIAIIGLGKITQDQHLPVIDKGNDFEVAAVVSQRGLSHNGVPSFKTAADLYAAMPEIGIVSVNTPPDVRHAISREALEAGKHVLLEKPPAATMAEFEDLKAFAAAKGKVLFATWHSQFNPAVDEAKALLAKHGVGSVKIEWREDVKKWHPGQEWIWEPGGFGVFDPGINALSIFVKILPFAPFVKAATLTYPENRQTPIAAKLTFGSAEASQPTLTADFDWREQGDEKWHMTIETAAGHKLRLYEGGAALEVDGKLAVEAPSEEYERIYAHFAQLLASGQSDVDGSPLRLVADAMLVGRRDVTEAFVW
;
A
#
# COMPACT_ATOMS: atom_id res chain seq x y z
N MET A 1 -7.97 -5.14 28.18
CA MET A 1 -6.50 -5.19 28.36
C MET A 1 -5.98 -3.77 28.26
N ALA A 2 -4.81 -3.43 28.83
CA ALA A 2 -4.22 -2.10 28.58
C ALA A 2 -3.82 -2.00 27.10
N LYS A 3 -3.97 -0.81 26.51
CA LYS A 3 -3.53 -0.53 25.14
C LYS A 3 -2.01 -0.70 25.01
N GLN A 4 -1.55 -1.20 23.88
CA GLN A 4 -0.13 -1.31 23.57
C GLN A 4 0.45 0.06 23.15
N LYS A 5 1.59 0.44 23.72
CA LYS A 5 2.27 1.68 23.37
C LYS A 5 2.93 1.57 22.00
N ILE A 6 2.59 2.48 21.08
CA ILE A 6 3.18 2.58 19.76
C ILE A 6 3.78 3.98 19.54
N ALA A 7 4.95 4.06 18.92
CA ALA A 7 5.47 5.32 18.43
C ALA A 7 5.24 5.47 16.92
N ILE A 8 4.97 6.69 16.48
CA ILE A 8 4.71 7.00 15.09
C ILE A 8 5.90 7.76 14.51
N ILE A 9 6.52 7.23 13.46
CA ILE A 9 7.66 7.84 12.78
C ILE A 9 7.21 8.36 11.42
N GLY A 10 7.20 9.69 11.26
CA GLY A 10 6.69 10.39 10.09
C GLY A 10 5.24 10.86 10.26
N LEU A 11 5.06 12.16 10.48
CA LEU A 11 3.75 12.82 10.63
C LEU A 11 3.35 13.49 9.31
N GLY A 12 3.28 12.70 8.22
CA GLY A 12 2.76 13.11 6.92
C GLY A 12 1.23 13.18 6.89
N LYS A 13 0.67 13.46 5.69
CA LYS A 13 -0.78 13.58 5.51
C LYS A 13 -1.51 12.29 5.91
N ILE A 14 -1.07 11.12 5.40
CA ILE A 14 -1.70 9.84 5.69
C ILE A 14 -1.70 9.52 7.19
N THR A 15 -0.63 9.88 7.90
CA THR A 15 -0.54 9.70 9.35
C THR A 15 -1.61 10.50 10.07
N GLN A 16 -1.78 11.77 9.70
CA GLN A 16 -2.73 12.68 10.33
C GLN A 16 -4.18 12.33 9.97
N ASP A 17 -4.43 11.91 8.74
CA ASP A 17 -5.78 11.66 8.24
C ASP A 17 -6.29 10.26 8.63
N GLN A 18 -5.41 9.27 8.80
CA GLN A 18 -5.78 7.87 8.98
C GLN A 18 -5.20 7.27 10.27
N HIS A 19 -3.88 7.17 10.40
CA HIS A 19 -3.27 6.43 11.51
C HIS A 19 -3.63 6.99 12.89
N LEU A 20 -3.42 8.29 13.11
CA LEU A 20 -3.66 8.92 14.40
C LEU A 20 -5.13 8.83 14.82
N PRO A 21 -6.12 9.20 13.97
CA PRO A 21 -7.53 9.10 14.34
C PRO A 21 -7.99 7.68 14.67
N VAL A 22 -7.46 6.67 13.95
CA VAL A 22 -7.81 5.26 14.18
C VAL A 22 -7.20 4.76 15.49
N ILE A 23 -5.94 5.08 15.78
CA ILE A 23 -5.29 4.69 17.04
C ILE A 23 -5.98 5.36 18.24
N ASP A 24 -6.29 6.65 18.11
CA ASP A 24 -6.93 7.42 19.21
C ASP A 24 -8.31 6.84 19.58
N LYS A 25 -9.10 6.42 18.59
CA LYS A 25 -10.42 5.82 18.77
C LYS A 25 -10.37 4.33 19.09
N GLY A 26 -9.34 3.63 18.63
CA GLY A 26 -9.19 2.19 18.77
C GLY A 26 -8.90 1.74 20.20
N ASN A 27 -8.93 0.43 20.44
CA ASN A 27 -8.73 -0.17 21.75
C ASN A 27 -7.42 -0.92 21.90
N ASP A 28 -6.69 -1.19 20.80
CA ASP A 28 -5.51 -2.03 20.79
C ASP A 28 -4.22 -1.26 21.09
N PHE A 29 -4.13 -0.02 20.59
CA PHE A 29 -2.93 0.81 20.67
C PHE A 29 -3.21 2.19 21.28
N GLU A 30 -2.15 2.80 21.84
CA GLU A 30 -2.08 4.21 22.21
C GLU A 30 -0.81 4.85 21.66
N VAL A 31 -0.90 6.05 21.10
CA VAL A 31 0.27 6.80 20.65
C VAL A 31 1.05 7.26 21.89
N ALA A 32 2.27 6.72 22.08
CA ALA A 32 3.12 7.04 23.21
C ALA A 32 4.17 8.11 22.90
N ALA A 33 4.56 8.22 21.63
CA ALA A 33 5.51 9.23 21.14
C ALA A 33 5.36 9.40 19.62
N VAL A 34 5.89 10.51 19.11
CA VAL A 34 5.96 10.78 17.67
C VAL A 34 7.38 11.22 17.27
N VAL A 35 7.76 10.92 16.03
CA VAL A 35 9.02 11.41 15.43
C VAL A 35 8.69 12.25 14.20
N SER A 36 9.11 13.51 14.20
CA SER A 36 8.88 14.45 13.11
C SER A 36 10.03 15.42 12.95
N GLN A 37 10.72 15.37 11.82
CA GLN A 37 11.78 16.35 11.51
C GLN A 37 11.26 17.79 11.46
N ARG A 38 9.97 17.97 11.14
CA ARG A 38 9.29 19.27 11.10
C ARG A 38 8.83 19.76 12.47
N GLY A 39 9.08 19.00 13.55
CA GLY A 39 8.67 19.35 14.90
C GLY A 39 7.17 19.28 15.14
N LEU A 40 6.43 18.51 14.33
CA LEU A 40 5.02 18.26 14.57
C LEU A 40 4.83 17.41 15.82
N SER A 41 3.72 17.59 16.51
CA SER A 41 3.35 16.88 17.73
C SER A 41 1.93 16.32 17.63
N HIS A 42 1.55 15.45 18.55
CA HIS A 42 0.21 14.88 18.64
C HIS A 42 -0.22 14.76 20.11
N ASN A 43 -1.40 15.31 20.45
CA ASN A 43 -2.07 15.17 21.75
C ASN A 43 -1.15 15.32 23.00
N GLY A 44 -0.08 16.14 22.91
CA GLY A 44 0.85 16.38 24.01
C GLY A 44 1.81 15.23 24.33
N VAL A 45 1.86 14.16 23.54
CA VAL A 45 2.86 13.10 23.70
C VAL A 45 4.28 13.62 23.33
N PRO A 46 5.37 13.02 23.86
CA PRO A 46 6.71 13.37 23.50
C PRO A 46 6.93 13.36 21.99
N SER A 47 7.59 14.40 21.46
CA SER A 47 7.94 14.53 20.05
C SER A 47 9.46 14.62 19.89
N PHE A 48 10.00 13.79 19.02
CA PHE A 48 11.43 13.69 18.74
C PHE A 48 11.73 14.08 17.29
N LYS A 49 12.95 14.50 17.01
CA LYS A 49 13.38 14.78 15.63
C LYS A 49 13.93 13.55 14.91
N THR A 50 14.49 12.60 15.65
CA THR A 50 15.04 11.35 15.11
C THR A 50 14.50 10.12 15.85
N ALA A 51 14.56 8.98 15.20
CA ALA A 51 14.20 7.70 15.81
C ALA A 51 15.20 7.31 16.90
N ALA A 52 16.49 7.61 16.73
CA ALA A 52 17.52 7.39 17.73
C ALA A 52 17.22 8.12 19.05
N ASP A 53 16.81 9.40 18.99
CA ASP A 53 16.43 10.18 20.18
C ASP A 53 15.24 9.54 20.90
N LEU A 54 14.23 9.08 20.15
CA LEU A 54 13.10 8.35 20.70
C LEU A 54 13.56 7.08 21.44
N TYR A 55 14.39 6.25 20.80
CA TYR A 55 14.80 4.96 21.38
C TYR A 55 15.69 5.15 22.62
N ALA A 56 16.49 6.20 22.65
CA ALA A 56 17.30 6.56 23.81
C ALA A 56 16.44 7.06 24.98
N ALA A 57 15.43 7.88 24.72
CA ALA A 57 14.56 8.48 25.74
C ALA A 57 13.47 7.53 26.24
N MET A 58 12.94 6.65 25.38
CA MET A 58 11.81 5.77 25.67
C MET A 58 12.10 4.32 25.21
N PRO A 59 13.09 3.65 25.80
CA PRO A 59 13.49 2.31 25.37
C PRO A 59 12.38 1.25 25.56
N GLU A 60 11.41 1.50 26.44
CA GLU A 60 10.30 0.61 26.74
C GLU A 60 9.26 0.54 25.61
N ILE A 61 9.23 1.49 24.67
CA ILE A 61 8.33 1.43 23.50
C ILE A 61 8.82 0.31 22.59
N GLY A 62 8.10 -0.78 22.51
CA GLY A 62 8.43 -1.98 21.73
C GLY A 62 7.90 -1.99 20.29
N ILE A 63 7.06 -1.02 19.90
CA ILE A 63 6.31 -1.03 18.64
C ILE A 63 6.42 0.33 17.97
N VAL A 64 6.71 0.33 16.66
CA VAL A 64 6.74 1.55 15.85
C VAL A 64 5.94 1.39 14.55
N SER A 65 5.31 2.47 14.10
CA SER A 65 4.74 2.61 12.77
C SER A 65 5.60 3.58 11.95
N VAL A 66 6.12 3.12 10.82
CA VAL A 66 7.03 3.90 9.95
C VAL A 66 6.24 4.39 8.72
N ASN A 67 5.86 5.67 8.76
CA ASN A 67 4.99 6.33 7.78
C ASN A 67 5.74 7.40 6.96
N THR A 68 7.05 7.26 6.85
CA THR A 68 7.92 8.15 6.05
C THR A 68 7.81 7.84 4.56
N PRO A 69 8.29 8.70 3.66
CA PRO A 69 8.44 8.36 2.24
C PRO A 69 9.28 7.08 2.04
N PRO A 70 9.05 6.35 0.93
CA PRO A 70 9.68 5.03 0.73
C PRO A 70 11.21 5.05 0.60
N ASP A 71 11.77 6.13 0.07
CA ASP A 71 13.22 6.31 -0.13
C ASP A 71 14.06 6.29 1.17
N VAL A 72 13.47 6.74 2.30
CA VAL A 72 14.13 6.73 3.62
C VAL A 72 13.62 5.62 4.54
N ARG A 73 12.57 4.91 4.12
CA ARG A 73 11.84 3.95 4.97
C ARG A 73 12.69 2.76 5.37
N HIS A 74 13.49 2.22 4.44
CA HIS A 74 14.38 1.10 4.71
C HIS A 74 15.33 1.39 5.88
N ALA A 75 16.10 2.49 5.81
CA ALA A 75 17.08 2.86 6.85
C ALA A 75 16.42 3.02 8.22
N ILE A 76 15.28 3.73 8.28
CA ILE A 76 14.53 3.97 9.52
C ILE A 76 13.98 2.65 10.10
N SER A 77 13.47 1.78 9.26
CA SER A 77 12.90 0.49 9.68
C SER A 77 13.98 -0.46 10.16
N ARG A 78 15.13 -0.46 9.49
CA ARG A 78 16.29 -1.24 9.91
C ARG A 78 16.82 -0.79 11.27
N GLU A 79 16.92 0.53 11.50
CA GLU A 79 17.26 1.10 12.81
C GLU A 79 16.28 0.68 13.90
N ALA A 80 14.96 0.68 13.61
CA ALA A 80 13.94 0.24 14.54
C ALA A 80 14.07 -1.25 14.89
N LEU A 81 14.28 -2.11 13.90
CA LEU A 81 14.50 -3.55 14.08
C LEU A 81 15.78 -3.82 14.88
N GLU A 82 16.87 -3.06 14.61
CA GLU A 82 18.12 -3.13 15.37
C GLU A 82 17.92 -2.76 16.83
N ALA A 83 17.10 -1.73 17.10
CA ALA A 83 16.69 -1.33 18.45
C ALA A 83 15.68 -2.30 19.09
N GLY A 84 15.38 -3.44 18.44
CA GLY A 84 14.52 -4.48 18.97
C GLY A 84 13.02 -4.16 18.93
N LYS A 85 12.58 -3.27 18.06
CA LYS A 85 11.17 -2.88 17.91
C LYS A 85 10.44 -3.78 16.91
N HIS A 86 9.14 -4.01 17.13
CA HIS A 86 8.22 -4.51 16.10
C HIS A 86 7.84 -3.35 15.17
N VAL A 87 7.68 -3.61 13.87
CA VAL A 87 7.54 -2.54 12.88
C VAL A 87 6.31 -2.76 12.00
N LEU A 88 5.45 -1.75 11.94
CA LEU A 88 4.44 -1.59 10.91
C LEU A 88 4.98 -0.63 9.84
N LEU A 89 4.93 -1.04 8.58
CA LEU A 89 5.38 -0.25 7.42
C LEU A 89 4.19 0.25 6.63
N GLU A 90 4.11 1.56 6.40
CA GLU A 90 3.21 2.10 5.40
C GLU A 90 3.60 1.66 3.97
N LYS A 91 2.60 1.63 3.08
CA LYS A 91 2.85 1.31 1.66
C LYS A 91 3.54 2.51 0.93
N PRO A 92 4.33 2.22 -0.08
CA PRO A 92 4.99 0.94 -0.33
C PRO A 92 6.04 0.65 0.73
N PRO A 93 6.30 -0.61 1.11
CA PRO A 93 7.12 -0.92 2.30
C PRO A 93 8.59 -0.53 2.17
N ALA A 94 9.07 -0.33 0.95
CA ALA A 94 10.42 0.13 0.63
C ALA A 94 10.44 0.73 -0.79
N ALA A 95 11.53 1.40 -1.18
CA ALA A 95 11.70 1.91 -2.54
C ALA A 95 12.03 0.78 -3.54
N THR A 96 12.69 -0.28 -3.09
CA THR A 96 13.10 -1.41 -3.93
C THR A 96 12.75 -2.76 -3.31
N MET A 97 12.64 -3.79 -4.17
CA MET A 97 12.46 -5.16 -3.69
C MET A 97 13.62 -5.64 -2.82
N ALA A 98 14.87 -5.28 -3.16
CA ALA A 98 16.04 -5.69 -2.39
C ALA A 98 16.01 -5.13 -0.96
N GLU A 99 15.62 -3.86 -0.78
CA GLU A 99 15.42 -3.26 0.54
C GLU A 99 14.33 -3.97 1.33
N PHE A 100 13.22 -4.31 0.68
CA PHE A 100 12.12 -5.02 1.34
C PHE A 100 12.52 -6.43 1.77
N GLU A 101 13.23 -7.18 0.93
CA GLU A 101 13.73 -8.52 1.27
C GLU A 101 14.79 -8.47 2.39
N ASP A 102 15.64 -7.43 2.43
CA ASP A 102 16.56 -7.21 3.55
C ASP A 102 15.80 -6.98 4.86
N LEU A 103 14.76 -6.12 4.86
CA LEU A 103 13.94 -5.90 6.06
C LEU A 103 13.25 -7.16 6.55
N LYS A 104 12.72 -7.98 5.64
CA LYS A 104 12.11 -9.28 5.98
C LYS A 104 13.10 -10.22 6.65
N ALA A 105 14.26 -10.41 6.02
CA ALA A 105 15.31 -11.28 6.54
C ALA A 105 15.83 -10.78 7.91
N PHE A 106 16.00 -9.46 8.03
CA PHE A 106 16.50 -8.86 9.26
C PHE A 106 15.50 -8.93 10.41
N ALA A 107 14.20 -8.66 10.15
CA ALA A 107 13.14 -8.82 11.14
C ALA A 107 13.06 -10.27 11.65
N ALA A 108 13.11 -11.24 10.74
CA ALA A 108 13.13 -12.67 11.10
C ALA A 108 14.34 -13.03 11.95
N ALA A 109 15.54 -12.55 11.58
CA ALA A 109 16.78 -12.79 12.34
C ALA A 109 16.74 -12.18 13.75
N LYS A 110 16.04 -11.05 13.92
CA LYS A 110 15.84 -10.40 15.23
C LYS A 110 14.64 -10.94 16.01
N GLY A 111 13.85 -11.85 15.45
CA GLY A 111 12.62 -12.36 16.08
C GLY A 111 11.58 -11.25 16.28
N LYS A 112 11.47 -10.29 15.34
CA LYS A 112 10.54 -9.17 15.41
C LYS A 112 9.45 -9.31 14.36
N VAL A 113 8.26 -8.86 14.73
CA VAL A 113 7.15 -8.75 13.79
C VAL A 113 7.40 -7.58 12.86
N LEU A 114 7.28 -7.86 11.56
CA LEU A 114 7.27 -6.87 10.48
C LEU A 114 5.94 -7.00 9.75
N PHE A 115 5.23 -5.90 9.59
CA PHE A 115 3.97 -5.85 8.87
C PHE A 115 4.03 -4.80 7.76
N ALA A 116 3.93 -5.24 6.51
CA ALA A 116 3.83 -4.36 5.35
C ALA A 116 2.36 -4.09 5.05
N THR A 117 1.88 -2.89 5.30
CA THR A 117 0.47 -2.56 5.14
C THR A 117 0.13 -2.34 3.66
N TRP A 118 -0.77 -3.15 3.16
CA TRP A 118 -1.46 -2.93 1.90
C TRP A 118 -2.89 -2.55 2.21
N HIS A 119 -3.11 -1.29 2.63
CA HIS A 119 -4.36 -0.85 3.22
C HIS A 119 -5.58 -1.23 2.39
N SER A 120 -5.54 -1.06 1.07
CA SER A 120 -6.66 -1.38 0.19
C SER A 120 -7.06 -2.86 0.17
N GLN A 121 -6.18 -3.79 0.60
CA GLN A 121 -6.55 -5.19 0.79
C GLN A 121 -7.55 -5.41 1.93
N PHE A 122 -7.69 -4.45 2.83
CA PHE A 122 -8.56 -4.51 4.00
C PHE A 122 -9.95 -3.90 3.75
N ASN A 123 -10.22 -3.43 2.54
CA ASN A 123 -11.55 -2.96 2.16
C ASN A 123 -12.57 -4.08 2.17
N PRO A 124 -13.84 -3.78 2.55
CA PRO A 124 -14.84 -4.79 2.93
C PRO A 124 -15.21 -5.78 1.83
N ALA A 125 -15.14 -5.38 0.55
CA ALA A 125 -15.56 -6.22 -0.56
C ALA A 125 -14.41 -7.08 -1.15
N VAL A 126 -13.16 -6.90 -0.70
CA VAL A 126 -12.00 -7.59 -1.27
C VAL A 126 -12.01 -9.09 -0.97
N ASP A 127 -12.35 -9.49 0.26
CA ASP A 127 -12.37 -10.90 0.64
C ASP A 127 -13.50 -11.66 -0.06
N GLU A 128 -14.66 -11.03 -0.29
CA GLU A 128 -15.76 -11.64 -1.05
C GLU A 128 -15.37 -11.82 -2.53
N ALA A 129 -14.74 -10.81 -3.15
CA ALA A 129 -14.21 -10.94 -4.50
C ALA A 129 -13.19 -12.08 -4.61
N LYS A 130 -12.30 -12.22 -3.62
CA LYS A 130 -11.36 -13.34 -3.52
C LYS A 130 -12.06 -14.68 -3.47
N ALA A 131 -13.07 -14.82 -2.61
CA ALA A 131 -13.83 -16.06 -2.45
C ALA A 131 -14.54 -16.46 -3.75
N LEU A 132 -15.14 -15.48 -4.44
CA LEU A 132 -15.81 -15.72 -5.73
C LEU A 132 -14.83 -16.17 -6.82
N LEU A 133 -13.63 -15.55 -6.91
CA LEU A 133 -12.62 -15.94 -7.87
C LEU A 133 -12.00 -17.31 -7.56
N ALA A 134 -11.80 -17.64 -6.30
CA ALA A 134 -11.38 -18.98 -5.88
C ALA A 134 -12.38 -20.06 -6.26
N LYS A 135 -13.69 -19.74 -6.18
CA LYS A 135 -14.79 -20.67 -6.49
C LYS A 135 -15.05 -20.82 -7.99
N HIS A 136 -15.02 -19.72 -8.74
CA HIS A 136 -15.52 -19.66 -10.11
C HIS A 136 -14.41 -19.50 -11.16
N GLY A 137 -13.14 -19.41 -10.72
CA GLY A 137 -11.99 -19.19 -11.59
C GLY A 137 -11.96 -17.77 -12.17
N VAL A 138 -10.89 -17.46 -12.91
CA VAL A 138 -10.63 -16.13 -13.49
C VAL A 138 -10.66 -16.25 -15.02
N GLY A 139 -11.53 -15.49 -15.68
CA GLY A 139 -11.57 -15.31 -17.13
C GLY A 139 -10.86 -14.04 -17.55
N SER A 140 -11.20 -12.91 -16.93
CA SER A 140 -10.51 -11.63 -17.16
C SER A 140 -10.56 -10.73 -15.95
N VAL A 141 -9.55 -9.85 -15.83
CA VAL A 141 -9.53 -8.71 -14.89
C VAL A 141 -9.04 -7.47 -15.64
N LYS A 142 -9.84 -6.42 -15.62
CA LYS A 142 -9.48 -5.10 -16.09
C LYS A 142 -9.48 -4.13 -14.92
N ILE A 143 -8.32 -3.57 -14.60
CA ILE A 143 -8.14 -2.54 -13.59
C ILE A 143 -8.19 -1.17 -14.26
N GLU A 144 -8.99 -0.24 -13.72
CA GLU A 144 -9.00 1.17 -14.08
C GLU A 144 -8.84 1.98 -12.79
N TRP A 145 -7.65 2.62 -12.65
CA TRP A 145 -7.33 3.42 -11.48
C TRP A 145 -6.82 4.78 -11.94
N ARG A 146 -7.71 5.74 -11.92
CA ARG A 146 -7.49 7.05 -12.48
C ARG A 146 -7.94 8.12 -11.52
N GLU A 147 -7.07 9.09 -11.25
CA GLU A 147 -7.31 10.18 -10.32
C GLU A 147 -6.52 11.44 -10.70
N ASP A 148 -6.78 12.53 -10.03
CA ASP A 148 -6.03 13.79 -10.21
C ASP A 148 -4.90 13.90 -9.19
N VAL A 149 -3.65 13.85 -9.68
CA VAL A 149 -2.46 14.03 -8.84
C VAL A 149 -2.45 15.37 -8.10
N LYS A 150 -2.99 16.44 -8.71
CA LYS A 150 -3.05 17.77 -8.11
C LYS A 150 -4.00 17.83 -6.90
N LYS A 151 -5.05 17.01 -6.92
CA LYS A 151 -6.01 16.88 -5.82
C LYS A 151 -5.43 16.05 -4.66
N TRP A 152 -4.81 14.90 -4.98
CA TRP A 152 -4.41 13.93 -3.96
C TRP A 152 -3.01 14.16 -3.41
N HIS A 153 -2.09 14.71 -4.22
CA HIS A 153 -0.69 14.92 -3.89
C HIS A 153 -0.22 16.37 -4.09
N PRO A 154 -0.98 17.40 -3.68
CA PRO A 154 -0.64 18.79 -3.97
C PRO A 154 0.77 19.14 -3.48
N GLY A 155 1.65 19.57 -4.39
CA GLY A 155 3.02 20.01 -4.07
C GLY A 155 3.97 18.94 -3.55
N GLN A 156 3.64 17.66 -3.65
CA GLN A 156 4.50 16.58 -3.19
C GLN A 156 5.53 16.21 -4.26
N GLU A 157 6.65 16.92 -4.33
CA GLU A 157 7.69 16.72 -5.35
C GLU A 157 8.35 15.33 -5.29
N TRP A 158 8.44 14.72 -4.10
CA TRP A 158 9.10 13.43 -3.92
C TRP A 158 8.52 12.30 -4.78
N ILE A 159 7.23 12.38 -5.16
CA ILE A 159 6.59 11.36 -6.00
C ILE A 159 7.19 11.31 -7.41
N TRP A 160 7.81 12.40 -7.85
CA TRP A 160 8.40 12.55 -9.17
C TRP A 160 9.89 12.23 -9.24
N GLU A 161 10.53 12.09 -8.06
CA GLU A 161 11.97 11.85 -7.95
C GLU A 161 12.31 10.35 -7.98
N PRO A 162 13.59 9.97 -8.20
CA PRO A 162 14.04 8.59 -8.04
C PRO A 162 13.71 8.06 -6.64
N GLY A 163 13.10 6.87 -6.58
CA GLY A 163 12.57 6.32 -5.32
C GLY A 163 11.13 6.73 -5.03
N GLY A 164 10.59 7.74 -5.75
CA GLY A 164 9.15 7.96 -5.88
C GLY A 164 8.52 6.99 -6.86
N PHE A 165 7.22 6.89 -6.85
CA PHE A 165 6.48 5.85 -7.58
C PHE A 165 5.66 6.41 -8.75
N GLY A 166 5.51 7.75 -8.86
CA GLY A 166 4.63 8.36 -9.85
C GLY A 166 3.23 7.76 -9.76
N VAL A 167 2.61 7.51 -10.89
CA VAL A 167 1.26 6.92 -10.98
C VAL A 167 1.12 5.57 -10.26
N PHE A 168 2.22 4.90 -9.95
CA PHE A 168 2.18 3.68 -9.16
C PHE A 168 1.98 3.95 -7.66
N ASP A 169 2.06 5.17 -7.16
CA ASP A 169 1.73 5.44 -5.75
C ASP A 169 0.27 5.10 -5.43
N PRO A 170 -0.76 5.56 -6.18
CA PRO A 170 -2.10 5.00 -6.08
C PRO A 170 -2.26 3.66 -6.81
N GLY A 171 -1.58 3.44 -7.93
CA GLY A 171 -1.69 2.21 -8.72
C GLY A 171 -1.31 0.95 -7.93
N ILE A 172 -0.39 1.05 -6.97
CA ILE A 172 0.00 -0.07 -6.13
C ILE A 172 -1.12 -0.51 -5.18
N ASN A 173 -2.06 0.38 -4.85
CA ASN A 173 -3.26 0.02 -4.09
C ASN A 173 -4.11 -0.96 -4.90
N ALA A 174 -4.38 -0.65 -6.17
CA ALA A 174 -5.05 -1.56 -7.09
C ALA A 174 -4.28 -2.87 -7.26
N LEU A 175 -2.96 -2.81 -7.45
CA LEU A 175 -2.12 -4.00 -7.57
C LEU A 175 -2.16 -4.85 -6.30
N SER A 176 -2.26 -4.24 -5.12
CA SER A 176 -2.39 -4.97 -3.86
C SER A 176 -3.71 -5.75 -3.76
N ILE A 177 -4.83 -5.13 -4.16
CA ILE A 177 -6.12 -5.82 -4.27
C ILE A 177 -6.01 -6.95 -5.31
N PHE A 178 -5.45 -6.65 -6.48
CA PHE A 178 -5.31 -7.59 -7.59
C PHE A 178 -4.57 -8.87 -7.17
N VAL A 179 -3.42 -8.77 -6.52
CA VAL A 179 -2.69 -9.96 -6.04
C VAL A 179 -3.43 -10.69 -4.92
N LYS A 180 -4.19 -9.97 -4.09
CA LYS A 180 -4.98 -10.55 -2.99
C LYS A 180 -6.14 -11.40 -3.47
N ILE A 181 -6.86 -10.95 -4.51
CA ILE A 181 -8.07 -11.63 -5.00
C ILE A 181 -7.78 -12.78 -5.97
N LEU A 182 -6.61 -12.75 -6.64
CA LEU A 182 -6.27 -13.81 -7.59
C LEU A 182 -5.88 -15.10 -6.87
N PRO A 183 -6.34 -16.29 -7.34
CA PRO A 183 -5.94 -17.59 -6.79
C PRO A 183 -4.54 -18.05 -7.28
N PHE A 184 -3.83 -17.22 -8.04
CA PHE A 184 -2.51 -17.48 -8.59
C PHE A 184 -1.66 -16.22 -8.61
N ALA A 185 -0.35 -16.36 -8.78
CA ALA A 185 0.58 -15.25 -8.89
C ALA A 185 0.61 -14.68 -10.31
N PRO A 186 0.26 -13.41 -10.54
CA PRO A 186 0.45 -12.73 -11.82
C PRO A 186 1.89 -12.24 -11.96
N PHE A 187 2.33 -12.02 -13.21
CA PHE A 187 3.58 -11.35 -13.55
C PHE A 187 3.37 -10.34 -14.68
N VAL A 188 4.19 -9.30 -14.73
CA VAL A 188 4.10 -8.28 -15.80
C VAL A 188 4.62 -8.88 -17.10
N LYS A 189 3.77 -8.91 -18.14
CA LYS A 189 4.12 -9.37 -19.49
C LYS A 189 4.56 -8.22 -20.39
N ALA A 190 3.91 -7.08 -20.25
CA ALA A 190 4.23 -5.85 -20.98
C ALA A 190 3.75 -4.64 -20.20
N ALA A 191 4.44 -3.52 -20.38
CA ALA A 191 4.05 -2.22 -19.85
C ALA A 191 4.32 -1.11 -20.87
N THR A 192 3.50 -0.05 -20.81
CA THR A 192 3.79 1.25 -21.43
C THR A 192 3.68 2.29 -20.35
N LEU A 193 4.76 3.03 -20.13
CA LEU A 193 4.89 4.02 -19.07
C LEU A 193 5.03 5.41 -19.71
N THR A 194 4.09 6.29 -19.38
CA THR A 194 4.09 7.67 -19.91
C THR A 194 4.72 8.61 -18.89
N TYR A 195 5.80 9.27 -19.29
CA TYR A 195 6.56 10.20 -18.43
C TYR A 195 6.33 11.64 -18.89
N PRO A 196 6.02 12.59 -18.00
CA PRO A 196 6.19 13.99 -18.31
C PRO A 196 7.66 14.28 -18.67
N GLU A 197 7.92 15.13 -19.65
CA GLU A 197 9.28 15.43 -20.12
C GLU A 197 10.21 15.98 -19.01
N ASN A 198 9.63 16.64 -18.00
CA ASN A 198 10.34 17.24 -16.86
C ASN A 198 10.26 16.41 -15.57
N ARG A 199 9.87 15.12 -15.62
CA ARG A 199 9.73 14.25 -14.44
C ARG A 199 10.42 12.90 -14.66
N GLN A 200 10.80 12.24 -13.55
CA GLN A 200 11.56 10.99 -13.58
C GLN A 200 10.68 9.76 -13.32
N THR A 201 9.44 9.93 -12.91
CA THR A 201 8.47 8.85 -12.70
C THR A 201 7.27 9.01 -13.62
N PRO A 202 6.56 7.92 -13.95
CA PRO A 202 5.46 7.96 -14.91
C PRO A 202 4.21 8.63 -14.33
N ILE A 203 3.49 9.39 -15.17
CA ILE A 203 2.18 9.97 -14.88
C ILE A 203 1.02 9.05 -15.30
N ALA A 204 1.30 8.10 -16.20
CA ALA A 204 0.35 7.07 -16.60
C ALA A 204 1.06 5.75 -16.90
N ALA A 205 0.35 4.63 -16.72
CA ALA A 205 0.87 3.30 -17.02
C ALA A 205 -0.23 2.37 -17.54
N LYS A 206 0.07 1.64 -18.63
CA LYS A 206 -0.78 0.55 -19.11
C LYS A 206 -0.02 -0.75 -18.99
N LEU A 207 -0.62 -1.72 -18.33
CA LEU A 207 0.00 -3.00 -18.03
C LEU A 207 -0.80 -4.16 -18.63
N THR A 208 -0.08 -5.16 -19.07
CA THR A 208 -0.63 -6.48 -19.40
C THR A 208 0.09 -7.49 -18.54
N PHE A 209 -0.66 -8.36 -17.88
CA PHE A 209 -0.11 -9.41 -17.05
C PHE A 209 -0.26 -10.78 -17.68
N GLY A 210 0.61 -11.69 -17.29
CA GLY A 210 0.52 -13.11 -17.55
C GLY A 210 0.34 -13.89 -16.26
N SER A 211 0.03 -15.17 -16.41
CA SER A 211 -0.03 -16.14 -15.31
C SER A 211 0.49 -17.49 -15.79
N ALA A 212 0.77 -18.40 -14.85
CA ALA A 212 1.09 -19.79 -15.16
C ALA A 212 -0.17 -20.64 -15.43
N GLU A 213 -1.36 -20.06 -15.34
CA GLU A 213 -2.64 -20.75 -15.52
C GLU A 213 -2.81 -21.23 -16.97
N ALA A 214 -3.27 -22.46 -17.15
CA ALA A 214 -3.53 -23.02 -18.46
C ALA A 214 -4.65 -22.27 -19.22
N SER A 215 -5.60 -21.67 -18.50
CA SER A 215 -6.70 -20.88 -19.06
C SER A 215 -6.26 -19.54 -19.68
N GLN A 216 -5.03 -19.07 -19.36
CA GLN A 216 -4.47 -17.80 -19.84
C GLN A 216 -5.46 -16.62 -19.71
N PRO A 217 -5.89 -16.26 -18.50
CA PRO A 217 -6.87 -15.18 -18.32
C PRO A 217 -6.34 -13.86 -18.86
N THR A 218 -7.24 -13.00 -19.36
CA THR A 218 -6.89 -11.64 -19.81
C THR A 218 -6.79 -10.69 -18.63
N LEU A 219 -5.57 -10.23 -18.33
CA LEU A 219 -5.29 -9.42 -17.16
C LEU A 219 -4.63 -8.10 -17.60
N THR A 220 -5.29 -6.97 -17.30
CA THR A 220 -4.81 -5.64 -17.71
C THR A 220 -5.01 -4.61 -16.63
N ALA A 221 -4.18 -3.54 -16.64
CA ALA A 221 -4.37 -2.35 -15.81
C ALA A 221 -4.12 -1.08 -16.62
N ASP A 222 -4.88 -0.05 -16.30
CA ASP A 222 -4.78 1.30 -16.85
C ASP A 222 -4.77 2.29 -15.67
N PHE A 223 -3.60 2.90 -15.43
CA PHE A 223 -3.35 3.89 -14.40
C PHE A 223 -3.11 5.24 -15.05
N ASP A 224 -3.82 6.29 -14.58
CA ASP A 224 -3.63 7.65 -15.08
C ASP A 224 -3.84 8.67 -13.97
N TRP A 225 -2.89 9.54 -13.81
CA TRP A 225 -2.89 10.59 -12.79
C TRP A 225 -3.37 11.96 -13.31
N ARG A 226 -3.90 11.99 -14.52
CA ARG A 226 -4.40 13.19 -15.18
C ARG A 226 -5.92 13.28 -15.20
N GLU A 227 -6.63 12.38 -14.54
CA GLU A 227 -8.09 12.36 -14.55
C GLU A 227 -8.66 13.52 -13.73
N GLN A 228 -9.27 14.47 -14.41
CA GLN A 228 -9.92 15.64 -13.81
C GLN A 228 -11.44 15.53 -13.98
N GLY A 229 -12.07 14.71 -13.17
CA GLY A 229 -13.51 14.50 -13.30
C GLY A 229 -13.97 13.27 -12.53
N ASP A 230 -14.50 12.31 -13.24
CA ASP A 230 -14.96 11.05 -12.67
C ASP A 230 -13.77 10.13 -12.38
N GLU A 231 -13.20 10.28 -11.19
CA GLU A 231 -12.13 9.41 -10.70
C GLU A 231 -12.59 7.95 -10.72
N LYS A 232 -11.68 7.04 -11.06
CA LYS A 232 -11.99 5.62 -11.22
C LYS A 232 -11.06 4.80 -10.34
N TRP A 233 -11.64 4.09 -9.40
CA TRP A 233 -10.94 3.14 -8.54
C TRP A 233 -11.67 1.81 -8.58
N HIS A 234 -11.63 1.12 -9.73
CA HIS A 234 -12.41 -0.09 -9.90
C HIS A 234 -11.71 -1.18 -10.72
N MET A 235 -12.20 -2.39 -10.54
CA MET A 235 -11.85 -3.57 -11.32
C MET A 235 -13.11 -4.18 -11.91
N THR A 236 -13.11 -4.39 -13.22
CA THR A 236 -14.13 -5.19 -13.90
C THR A 236 -13.57 -6.59 -14.11
N ILE A 237 -14.30 -7.59 -13.64
CA ILE A 237 -13.83 -8.97 -13.59
C ILE A 237 -14.88 -9.86 -14.25
N GLU A 238 -14.42 -10.78 -15.09
CA GLU A 238 -15.25 -11.89 -15.57
C GLU A 238 -14.63 -13.19 -15.04
N THR A 239 -15.43 -14.00 -14.37
CA THR A 239 -15.00 -15.32 -13.91
C THR A 239 -14.96 -16.32 -15.04
N ALA A 240 -14.20 -17.42 -14.90
CA ALA A 240 -14.20 -18.49 -15.88
C ALA A 240 -15.59 -19.17 -16.02
N ALA A 241 -16.44 -19.07 -15.02
CA ALA A 241 -17.83 -19.52 -15.04
C ALA A 241 -18.82 -18.52 -15.67
N GLY A 242 -18.34 -17.33 -16.11
CA GLY A 242 -19.15 -16.33 -16.82
C GLY A 242 -19.86 -15.31 -15.91
N HIS A 243 -19.61 -15.30 -14.59
CA HIS A 243 -20.11 -14.25 -13.69
C HIS A 243 -19.36 -12.95 -13.92
N LYS A 244 -20.06 -11.82 -13.88
CA LYS A 244 -19.50 -10.47 -14.00
C LYS A 244 -19.45 -9.80 -12.64
N LEU A 245 -18.25 -9.42 -12.21
CA LEU A 245 -18.01 -8.72 -10.96
C LEU A 245 -17.50 -7.31 -11.26
N ARG A 246 -17.96 -6.33 -10.48
CA ARG A 246 -17.42 -4.98 -10.45
C ARG A 246 -17.05 -4.65 -9.01
N LEU A 247 -15.75 -4.64 -8.73
CA LEU A 247 -15.19 -4.17 -7.46
C LEU A 247 -14.84 -2.69 -7.64
N TYR A 248 -15.43 -1.78 -6.84
CA TYR A 248 -15.31 -0.34 -7.03
C TYR A 248 -15.15 0.41 -5.71
N GLU A 249 -15.00 1.73 -5.78
CA GLU A 249 -14.66 2.57 -4.62
C GLU A 249 -13.45 2.04 -3.84
N GLY A 250 -12.38 1.69 -4.58
CA GLY A 250 -11.16 1.18 -3.97
C GLY A 250 -11.28 -0.17 -3.27
N GLY A 251 -12.38 -0.92 -3.51
CA GLY A 251 -12.66 -2.19 -2.85
C GLY A 251 -13.72 -2.10 -1.74
N ALA A 252 -14.37 -0.95 -1.56
CA ALA A 252 -15.44 -0.79 -0.57
C ALA A 252 -16.76 -1.44 -1.02
N ALA A 253 -16.98 -1.55 -2.33
CA ALA A 253 -18.22 -2.10 -2.87
C ALA A 253 -17.97 -3.15 -3.96
N LEU A 254 -18.87 -4.13 -4.05
CA LEU A 254 -18.88 -5.22 -5.04
C LEU A 254 -20.27 -5.43 -5.60
N GLU A 255 -20.36 -5.40 -6.92
CA GLU A 255 -21.52 -5.90 -7.68
C GLU A 255 -21.18 -7.27 -8.28
N VAL A 256 -22.17 -8.17 -8.29
CA VAL A 256 -22.13 -9.48 -8.94
C VAL A 256 -23.33 -9.60 -9.86
N ASP A 257 -23.08 -9.80 -11.16
CA ASP A 257 -24.11 -9.91 -12.19
C ASP A 257 -25.11 -8.73 -12.17
N GLY A 258 -24.57 -7.50 -11.94
CA GLY A 258 -25.34 -6.25 -11.88
C GLY A 258 -26.16 -6.06 -10.59
N LYS A 259 -25.93 -6.86 -9.57
CA LYS A 259 -26.57 -6.72 -8.25
C LYS A 259 -25.52 -6.41 -7.20
N LEU A 260 -25.82 -5.43 -6.36
CA LEU A 260 -24.99 -5.08 -5.21
C LEU A 260 -24.90 -6.29 -4.24
N ALA A 261 -23.70 -6.77 -4.02
CA ALA A 261 -23.40 -7.88 -3.12
C ALA A 261 -22.79 -7.41 -1.79
N VAL A 262 -21.89 -6.42 -1.86
CA VAL A 262 -21.24 -5.84 -0.68
C VAL A 262 -21.14 -4.34 -0.87
N GLU A 263 -21.48 -3.58 0.16
CA GLU A 263 -21.21 -2.14 0.29
C GLU A 263 -21.08 -1.82 1.78
N ALA A 264 -19.93 -1.29 2.17
CA ALA A 264 -19.69 -0.88 3.54
C ALA A 264 -18.68 0.28 3.56
N PRO A 265 -18.70 1.13 4.59
CA PRO A 265 -17.67 2.14 4.78
C PRO A 265 -16.28 1.52 4.78
N SER A 266 -15.31 2.26 4.24
CA SER A 266 -13.91 1.84 4.33
C SER A 266 -13.45 1.92 5.79
N GLU A 267 -12.98 0.79 6.31
CA GLU A 267 -12.40 0.62 7.64
C GLU A 267 -10.98 0.04 7.51
N GLU A 268 -10.27 0.45 6.45
CA GLU A 268 -8.96 -0.11 6.11
C GLU A 268 -7.99 -0.05 7.29
N TYR A 269 -7.84 1.12 7.90
CA TYR A 269 -6.86 1.33 8.97
C TYR A 269 -7.30 0.73 10.31
N GLU A 270 -8.58 0.70 10.62
CA GLU A 270 -9.12 -0.03 11.77
C GLU A 270 -8.76 -1.51 11.68
N ARG A 271 -8.96 -2.11 10.51
CA ARG A 271 -8.64 -3.53 10.26
C ARG A 271 -7.14 -3.79 10.23
N ILE A 272 -6.33 -2.85 9.71
CA ILE A 272 -4.87 -2.91 9.77
C ILE A 272 -4.37 -2.98 11.22
N TYR A 273 -4.84 -2.10 12.09
CA TYR A 273 -4.40 -2.11 13.48
C TYR A 273 -4.90 -3.33 14.25
N ALA A 274 -6.12 -3.79 14.00
CA ALA A 274 -6.63 -5.04 14.55
C ALA A 274 -5.80 -6.25 14.09
N HIS A 275 -5.44 -6.30 12.80
CA HIS A 275 -4.57 -7.35 12.25
C HIS A 275 -3.15 -7.27 12.83
N PHE A 276 -2.58 -6.08 12.97
CA PHE A 276 -1.27 -5.89 13.58
C PHE A 276 -1.23 -6.37 15.03
N ALA A 277 -2.28 -6.09 15.81
CA ALA A 277 -2.40 -6.62 17.18
C ALA A 277 -2.40 -8.16 17.20
N GLN A 278 -3.06 -8.82 16.25
CA GLN A 278 -3.04 -10.28 16.10
C GLN A 278 -1.64 -10.80 15.73
N LEU A 279 -0.94 -10.13 14.81
CA LEU A 279 0.42 -10.48 14.42
C LEU A 279 1.39 -10.37 15.60
N LEU A 280 1.28 -9.31 16.41
CA LEU A 280 2.07 -9.13 17.62
C LEU A 280 1.79 -10.24 18.66
N ALA A 281 0.53 -10.61 18.84
CA ALA A 281 0.14 -11.68 19.76
C ALA A 281 0.64 -13.07 19.33
N SER A 282 0.68 -13.32 18.02
CA SER A 282 1.15 -14.60 17.45
C SER A 282 2.66 -14.64 17.18
N GLY A 283 3.35 -13.49 17.20
CA GLY A 283 4.75 -13.38 16.80
C GLY A 283 4.98 -13.57 15.29
N GLN A 284 3.94 -13.51 14.47
CA GLN A 284 4.03 -13.70 13.03
C GLN A 284 4.15 -12.37 12.29
N SER A 285 4.84 -12.39 11.16
CA SER A 285 4.95 -11.24 10.24
C SER A 285 4.01 -11.42 9.05
N ASP A 286 3.53 -10.29 8.50
CA ASP A 286 2.80 -10.24 7.23
C ASP A 286 3.57 -9.33 6.26
N VAL A 287 4.27 -9.93 5.31
CA VAL A 287 5.31 -9.31 4.50
C VAL A 287 5.21 -9.71 3.02
N ASP A 288 4.02 -9.54 2.44
CA ASP A 288 3.83 -9.78 1.00
C ASP A 288 4.50 -8.67 0.18
N GLY A 289 5.47 -9.04 -0.67
CA GLY A 289 6.17 -8.13 -1.58
C GLY A 289 5.59 -8.14 -3.02
N SER A 290 4.54 -8.91 -3.27
CA SER A 290 4.02 -9.11 -4.63
C SER A 290 3.55 -7.82 -5.30
N PRO A 291 2.86 -6.87 -4.63
CA PRO A 291 2.49 -5.61 -5.27
C PRO A 291 3.70 -4.77 -5.68
N LEU A 292 4.71 -4.68 -4.81
CA LEU A 292 5.95 -3.95 -5.09
C LEU A 292 6.74 -4.59 -6.24
N ARG A 293 6.76 -5.93 -6.31
CA ARG A 293 7.39 -6.67 -7.41
C ARG A 293 6.74 -6.34 -8.75
N LEU A 294 5.41 -6.28 -8.83
CA LEU A 294 4.72 -5.92 -10.08
C LEU A 294 5.07 -4.51 -10.54
N VAL A 295 5.23 -3.56 -9.61
CA VAL A 295 5.70 -2.20 -9.95
C VAL A 295 7.14 -2.24 -10.46
N ALA A 296 8.05 -2.93 -9.75
CA ALA A 296 9.46 -3.05 -10.14
C ALA A 296 9.61 -3.71 -11.54
N ASP A 297 8.87 -4.78 -11.79
CA ASP A 297 8.85 -5.46 -13.08
C ASP A 297 8.28 -4.57 -14.19
N ALA A 298 7.21 -3.81 -13.90
CA ALA A 298 6.65 -2.86 -14.87
C ALA A 298 7.63 -1.75 -15.22
N MET A 299 8.38 -1.23 -14.25
CA MET A 299 9.43 -0.24 -14.48
C MET A 299 10.59 -0.82 -15.31
N LEU A 300 10.93 -2.10 -15.10
CA LEU A 300 12.05 -2.77 -15.79
C LEU A 300 11.72 -3.10 -17.26
N VAL A 301 10.51 -3.62 -17.54
CA VAL A 301 10.13 -4.06 -18.90
C VAL A 301 9.33 -3.02 -19.67
N GLY A 302 8.98 -1.91 -19.04
CA GLY A 302 8.10 -0.91 -19.59
C GLY A 302 8.70 -0.12 -20.75
N ARG A 303 7.99 -0.06 -21.88
CA ARG A 303 8.31 0.92 -22.92
C ARG A 303 8.03 2.32 -22.39
N ARG A 304 9.01 3.21 -22.54
CA ARG A 304 8.88 4.61 -22.15
C ARG A 304 8.26 5.42 -23.29
N ASP A 305 7.13 6.06 -23.01
CA ASP A 305 6.56 7.13 -23.83
C ASP A 305 6.74 8.47 -23.06
N VAL A 306 6.88 9.58 -23.80
CA VAL A 306 7.04 10.91 -23.21
C VAL A 306 5.81 11.76 -23.54
N THR A 307 5.35 12.54 -22.58
CA THR A 307 4.26 13.51 -22.74
C THR A 307 4.72 14.90 -22.33
N GLU A 308 3.85 15.90 -22.47
CA GLU A 308 4.10 17.29 -22.09
C GLU A 308 4.59 17.42 -20.65
N ALA A 309 5.33 18.51 -20.36
CA ALA A 309 5.80 18.82 -19.01
C ALA A 309 4.65 18.89 -18.01
N PHE A 310 4.81 18.27 -16.86
CA PHE A 310 3.86 18.40 -15.76
C PHE A 310 4.12 19.70 -14.99
N VAL A 311 3.06 20.47 -14.76
CA VAL A 311 3.04 21.69 -13.95
C VAL A 311 1.95 21.55 -12.89
N TRP A 312 2.29 21.91 -11.64
CA TRP A 312 1.33 21.92 -10.53
C TRP A 312 0.14 22.87 -10.75
#